data_8e704d99cce7579f51827e2bcd6bcaaf
#
_entry.id   8e704d99cce7579f51827e2bcd6bcaaf
#
_cell.length_a   1.000
_cell.length_b   1.000
_cell.length_c   1.000
_cell.angle_alpha   90.00
_cell.angle_beta   90.00
_cell.angle_gamma   90.00
#
_symmetry.space_group_name_H-M   'P 1'
#
loop_
_entity.id
_entity.type
_entity.pdbx_description
1 polymer ?
#
loop_
_entity_poly.entity_id
_entity_poly.type
_entity_poly.pdbx_seq_one_letter_code
_entity_poly.pdbx_strand_id
1 'polypeptide(L)'
;YKEGRLSAEQQLFFEPKTAEALYDLENDPHEINNLFDDPEHRQTLIGMRKQLREHMEQLPDLSFFPEPYLLEKAMANPVAFGKLHSKEISELIAVADLSLSPFGQVKDKLEVALASKNPWKRYWGLIVCTTFGLAAQPLLPQIKDLLHSDPENLVRIRALEYMALNDLPYAAERIKEILSQARSETEANLMLNSLSLIKAYKPRSSFKLSKNDFPPQWSDRPNDLVNRRIDYLNNN
;
A
#
# COMPACT_ATOMS: atom_id res chain seq x y z
N TYR A 1 1.62 -24.77 -3.79
CA TYR A 1 1.58 -24.17 -2.47
C TYR A 1 0.44 -24.74 -1.63
N LYS A 2 -0.84 -24.54 -2.04
CA LYS A 2 -2.03 -25.00 -1.28
C LYS A 2 -2.06 -26.52 -1.01
N GLU A 3 -1.44 -27.32 -1.85
CA GLU A 3 -1.38 -28.77 -1.74
C GLU A 3 -0.15 -29.29 -0.97
N GLY A 4 0.68 -28.37 -0.44
CA GLY A 4 1.87 -28.73 0.35
C GLY A 4 2.97 -29.47 -0.40
N ARG A 5 3.02 -29.38 -1.75
CA ARG A 5 3.97 -30.08 -2.60
C ARG A 5 5.25 -29.31 -2.94
N LEU A 6 5.36 -28.08 -2.45
CA LEU A 6 6.52 -27.23 -2.70
C LEU A 6 7.60 -27.44 -1.63
N SER A 7 8.88 -27.32 -2.03
CA SER A 7 9.98 -27.24 -1.06
C SER A 7 9.89 -25.93 -0.26
N ALA A 8 10.66 -25.82 0.83
CA ALA A 8 10.70 -24.60 1.65
C ALA A 8 11.12 -23.39 0.81
N GLU A 9 12.12 -23.52 -0.05
CA GLU A 9 12.62 -22.48 -0.92
C GLU A 9 11.55 -22.03 -1.95
N GLN A 10 10.81 -22.99 -2.52
CA GLN A 10 9.72 -22.70 -3.46
C GLN A 10 8.55 -21.98 -2.77
N GLN A 11 8.33 -22.25 -1.47
CA GLN A 11 7.27 -21.58 -0.71
C GLN A 11 7.56 -20.11 -0.50
N LEU A 12 8.84 -19.67 -0.42
CA LEU A 12 9.22 -18.25 -0.25
C LEU A 12 8.61 -17.34 -1.31
N PHE A 13 8.33 -17.86 -2.52
CA PHE A 13 7.65 -17.08 -3.56
C PHE A 13 6.23 -16.66 -3.15
N PHE A 14 5.54 -17.49 -2.37
CA PHE A 14 4.15 -17.30 -1.96
C PHE A 14 4.01 -16.66 -0.57
N GLU A 15 5.11 -16.56 0.18
CA GLU A 15 5.09 -15.97 1.51
C GLU A 15 5.02 -14.42 1.45
N PRO A 16 4.46 -13.78 2.48
CA PRO A 16 4.49 -12.34 2.60
C PRO A 16 5.93 -11.82 2.55
N LYS A 17 6.18 -10.81 1.73
CA LYS A 17 7.51 -10.20 1.64
C LYS A 17 7.75 -9.31 2.84
N THR A 18 8.98 -9.33 3.35
CA THR A 18 9.45 -8.39 4.38
C THR A 18 9.58 -6.98 3.79
N ALA A 19 9.59 -5.95 4.67
CA ALA A 19 9.79 -4.56 4.24
C ALA A 19 11.18 -4.33 3.61
N GLU A 20 12.17 -5.11 4.05
CA GLU A 20 13.53 -5.14 3.48
C GLU A 20 14.03 -6.57 3.38
N ALA A 21 14.95 -6.79 2.46
CA ALA A 21 15.72 -8.01 2.35
C ALA A 21 17.17 -7.69 1.99
N LEU A 22 18.09 -8.49 2.50
CA LEU A 22 19.52 -8.43 2.18
C LEU A 22 20.02 -9.82 1.84
N TYR A 23 20.73 -9.96 0.74
CA TYR A 23 21.26 -11.24 0.29
C TYR A 23 22.73 -11.13 -0.09
N ASP A 24 23.51 -12.15 0.23
CA ASP A 24 24.87 -12.32 -0.25
C ASP A 24 24.86 -13.11 -1.58
N LEU A 25 24.86 -12.41 -2.69
CA LEU A 25 24.72 -13.02 -4.02
C LEU A 25 25.92 -13.90 -4.44
N GLU A 26 27.07 -13.79 -3.76
CA GLU A 26 28.22 -14.68 -4.01
C GLU A 26 27.99 -16.08 -3.42
N ASN A 27 27.37 -16.14 -2.22
CA ASN A 27 27.11 -17.40 -1.51
C ASN A 27 25.67 -17.88 -1.64
N ASP A 28 24.73 -16.98 -1.97
CA ASP A 28 23.30 -17.25 -2.13
C ASP A 28 22.75 -16.60 -3.43
N PRO A 29 23.13 -17.12 -4.61
CA PRO A 29 22.73 -16.56 -5.89
C PRO A 29 21.22 -16.71 -6.18
N HIS A 30 20.48 -17.44 -5.36
CA HIS A 30 19.05 -17.64 -5.48
C HIS A 30 18.23 -16.84 -4.47
N GLU A 31 18.88 -15.99 -3.65
CA GLU A 31 18.21 -15.12 -2.69
C GLU A 31 17.26 -15.87 -1.74
N ILE A 32 17.73 -16.98 -1.19
CA ILE A 32 16.98 -17.88 -0.30
C ILE A 32 17.13 -17.43 1.16
N ASN A 33 18.35 -17.02 1.55
CA ASN A 33 18.70 -16.70 2.93
C ASN A 33 18.70 -15.19 3.14
N ASN A 34 17.59 -14.64 3.65
CA ASN A 34 17.50 -13.21 3.95
C ASN A 34 18.34 -12.87 5.20
N LEU A 35 19.38 -12.07 5.03
CA LEU A 35 20.32 -11.60 6.06
C LEU A 35 19.84 -10.33 6.80
N PHE A 36 18.59 -9.93 6.61
CA PHE A 36 18.01 -8.72 7.19
C PHE A 36 18.19 -8.63 8.72
N ASP A 37 18.01 -9.74 9.43
CA ASP A 37 18.14 -9.81 10.90
C ASP A 37 19.53 -10.29 11.37
N ASP A 38 20.46 -10.52 10.45
CA ASP A 38 21.81 -10.98 10.80
C ASP A 38 22.65 -9.84 11.40
N PRO A 39 23.12 -9.97 12.65
CA PRO A 39 23.95 -8.95 13.29
C PRO A 39 25.26 -8.65 12.55
N GLU A 40 25.87 -9.65 11.90
CA GLU A 40 27.14 -9.49 11.16
C GLU A 40 26.96 -8.61 9.91
N HIS A 41 25.75 -8.62 9.30
CA HIS A 41 25.43 -7.86 8.10
C HIS A 41 24.71 -6.53 8.38
N ARG A 42 24.49 -6.19 9.67
CA ARG A 42 23.72 -4.99 10.06
C ARG A 42 24.31 -3.68 9.51
N GLN A 43 25.64 -3.52 9.49
CA GLN A 43 26.27 -2.31 8.97
C GLN A 43 26.10 -2.20 7.45
N THR A 44 26.19 -3.30 6.74
CA THR A 44 25.94 -3.39 5.30
C THR A 44 24.51 -2.98 5.00
N LEU A 45 23.53 -3.56 5.71
CA LEU A 45 22.10 -3.23 5.56
C LEU A 45 21.85 -1.72 5.74
N ILE A 46 22.38 -1.12 6.83
CA ILE A 46 22.21 0.31 7.11
C ILE A 46 22.85 1.16 6.01
N GLY A 47 24.06 0.78 5.55
CA GLY A 47 24.76 1.47 4.48
C GLY A 47 23.97 1.45 3.16
N MET A 48 23.48 0.27 2.74
CA MET A 48 22.70 0.10 1.52
C MET A 48 21.35 0.82 1.59
N ARG A 49 20.65 0.77 2.73
CA ARG A 49 19.42 1.52 2.97
C ARG A 49 19.64 3.03 2.78
N LYS A 50 20.73 3.57 3.34
CA LYS A 50 21.09 4.97 3.18
C LYS A 50 21.34 5.31 1.70
N GLN A 51 22.12 4.50 0.99
CA GLN A 51 22.40 4.72 -0.44
C GLN A 51 21.13 4.67 -1.28
N LEU A 52 20.23 3.72 -1.02
CA LEU A 52 18.95 3.63 -1.72
C LEU A 52 18.09 4.88 -1.50
N ARG A 53 18.01 5.34 -0.26
CA ARG A 53 17.29 6.56 0.09
C ARG A 53 17.86 7.79 -0.63
N GLU A 54 19.17 7.98 -0.58
CA GLU A 54 19.85 9.08 -1.27
C GLU A 54 19.60 9.03 -2.78
N HIS A 55 19.59 7.83 -3.38
CA HIS A 55 19.27 7.64 -4.80
C HIS A 55 17.84 8.06 -5.14
N MET A 56 16.84 7.61 -4.35
CA MET A 56 15.44 7.98 -4.54
C MET A 56 15.19 9.49 -4.37
N GLU A 57 15.96 10.16 -3.50
CA GLU A 57 15.87 11.61 -3.30
C GLU A 57 16.56 12.40 -4.42
N GLN A 58 17.69 11.92 -4.94
CA GLN A 58 18.43 12.55 -6.05
C GLN A 58 17.70 12.42 -7.39
N LEU A 59 17.06 11.27 -7.62
CA LEU A 59 16.20 11.00 -8.77
C LEU A 59 14.76 10.93 -8.26
N PRO A 60 14.07 12.07 -8.08
CA PRO A 60 12.78 12.12 -7.38
C PRO A 60 11.85 11.01 -7.83
N ASP A 61 11.67 10.00 -6.98
CA ASP A 61 10.92 8.80 -7.30
C ASP A 61 9.41 9.07 -7.24
N LEU A 62 8.78 9.13 -8.42
CA LEU A 62 7.35 9.42 -8.54
C LEU A 62 6.45 8.29 -8.02
N SER A 63 6.97 7.08 -7.79
CA SER A 63 6.19 5.94 -7.30
C SER A 63 5.61 6.16 -5.88
N PHE A 64 6.09 7.18 -5.17
CA PHE A 64 5.51 7.61 -3.89
C PHE A 64 4.16 8.32 -4.03
N PHE A 65 3.78 8.74 -5.24
CA PHE A 65 2.44 9.24 -5.53
C PHE A 65 1.57 8.12 -6.15
N PRO A 66 0.28 8.04 -5.80
CA PRO A 66 -0.64 7.11 -6.44
C PRO A 66 -0.77 7.38 -7.95
N GLU A 67 -0.86 6.31 -8.74
CA GLU A 67 -0.94 6.40 -10.20
C GLU A 67 -2.03 7.36 -10.72
N PRO A 68 -3.27 7.38 -10.19
CA PRO A 68 -4.29 8.32 -10.65
C PRO A 68 -3.87 9.78 -10.52
N TYR A 69 -3.17 10.12 -9.44
CA TYR A 69 -2.63 11.46 -9.23
C TYR A 69 -1.53 11.80 -10.22
N LEU A 70 -0.62 10.85 -10.51
CA LEU A 70 0.42 11.04 -11.50
C LEU A 70 -0.15 11.23 -12.91
N LEU A 71 -1.16 10.45 -13.30
CA LEU A 71 -1.82 10.60 -14.59
C LEU A 71 -2.44 11.98 -14.77
N GLU A 72 -3.01 12.53 -13.71
CA GLU A 72 -3.62 13.86 -13.76
C GLU A 72 -2.58 15.00 -13.73
N LYS A 73 -1.54 14.89 -12.90
CA LYS A 73 -0.68 16.02 -12.55
C LYS A 73 0.72 15.97 -13.16
N ALA A 74 1.24 14.77 -13.46
CA ALA A 74 2.65 14.59 -13.78
C ALA A 74 2.92 14.26 -15.25
N MET A 75 1.97 13.64 -15.98
CA MET A 75 2.23 13.04 -17.30
C MET A 75 2.59 14.02 -18.40
N ALA A 76 2.26 15.31 -18.25
CA ALA A 76 2.69 16.35 -19.21
C ALA A 76 4.22 16.53 -19.20
N ASN A 77 4.87 16.44 -18.05
CA ASN A 77 6.33 16.46 -17.88
C ASN A 77 6.73 15.83 -16.55
N PRO A 78 6.89 14.50 -16.47
CA PRO A 78 7.21 13.79 -15.23
C PRO A 78 8.51 14.26 -14.56
N VAL A 79 9.52 14.60 -15.36
CA VAL A 79 10.83 15.06 -14.86
C VAL A 79 10.70 16.42 -14.16
N ALA A 80 9.98 17.36 -14.79
CA ALA A 80 9.75 18.68 -14.18
C ALA A 80 8.88 18.56 -12.92
N PHE A 81 7.84 17.70 -12.97
CA PHE A 81 7.00 17.40 -11.82
C PHE A 81 7.82 16.86 -10.64
N GLY A 82 8.66 15.84 -10.87
CA GLY A 82 9.51 15.26 -9.83
C GLY A 82 10.45 16.29 -9.20
N LYS A 83 11.10 17.12 -10.01
CA LYS A 83 11.97 18.20 -9.51
C LYS A 83 11.20 19.22 -8.65
N LEU A 84 10.00 19.59 -9.06
CA LEU A 84 9.15 20.53 -8.32
C LEU A 84 8.70 19.95 -6.98
N HIS A 85 8.40 18.66 -6.94
CA HIS A 85 7.89 17.95 -5.76
C HIS A 85 8.97 17.18 -4.99
N SER A 86 10.26 17.42 -5.25
CA SER A 86 11.36 16.66 -4.63
C SER A 86 11.31 16.66 -3.09
N LYS A 87 11.00 17.81 -2.49
CA LYS A 87 10.83 17.90 -1.03
C LYS A 87 9.65 17.06 -0.53
N GLU A 88 8.53 17.09 -1.22
CA GLU A 88 7.36 16.29 -0.87
C GLU A 88 7.67 14.81 -0.98
N ILE A 89 8.35 14.38 -2.04
CA ILE A 89 8.79 12.99 -2.23
C ILE A 89 9.69 12.54 -1.08
N SER A 90 10.71 13.35 -0.68
CA SER A 90 11.53 13.08 0.51
C SER A 90 10.69 12.89 1.78
N GLU A 91 9.65 13.71 1.95
CA GLU A 91 8.75 13.61 3.10
C GLU A 91 7.87 12.34 3.05
N LEU A 92 7.46 11.89 1.85
CA LEU A 92 6.72 10.62 1.67
C LEU A 92 7.64 9.42 1.92
N ILE A 93 8.88 9.43 1.41
CA ILE A 93 9.90 8.43 1.73
C ILE A 93 10.08 8.33 3.26
N ALA A 94 10.19 9.46 3.94
CA ALA A 94 10.35 9.47 5.40
C ALA A 94 9.15 8.84 6.14
N VAL A 95 7.93 8.95 5.61
CA VAL A 95 6.76 8.26 6.18
C VAL A 95 6.82 6.76 5.88
N ALA A 96 7.14 6.37 4.65
CA ALA A 96 7.26 4.95 4.28
C ALA A 96 8.34 4.23 5.10
N ASP A 97 9.49 4.88 5.33
CA ASP A 97 10.61 4.37 6.12
C ASP A 97 10.26 4.11 7.60
N LEU A 98 9.14 4.63 8.10
CA LEU A 98 8.69 4.29 9.45
C LEU A 98 8.41 2.79 9.61
N SER A 99 8.10 2.09 8.51
CA SER A 99 7.93 0.63 8.51
C SER A 99 9.21 -0.15 8.85
N LEU A 100 10.39 0.49 8.75
CA LEU A 100 11.70 -0.12 8.98
C LEU A 100 12.12 -0.09 10.46
N SER A 101 11.28 0.41 11.35
CA SER A 101 11.56 0.54 12.78
C SER A 101 10.42 -0.06 13.61
N PRO A 102 10.66 -0.52 14.84
CA PRO A 102 9.61 -1.01 15.73
C PRO A 102 8.51 0.03 15.95
N PHE A 103 7.24 -0.39 15.98
CA PHE A 103 6.08 0.49 16.13
C PHE A 103 6.20 1.49 17.28
N GLY A 104 6.65 1.03 18.46
CA GLY A 104 6.79 1.89 19.65
C GLY A 104 7.75 3.08 19.47
N GLN A 105 8.69 2.99 18.52
CA GLN A 105 9.64 4.07 18.22
C GLN A 105 9.09 5.09 17.20
N VAL A 106 8.08 4.69 16.43
CA VAL A 106 7.55 5.49 15.31
C VAL A 106 6.10 5.91 15.48
N LYS A 107 5.41 5.44 16.53
CA LYS A 107 4.00 5.72 16.79
C LYS A 107 3.65 7.19 16.65
N ASP A 108 4.39 8.07 17.34
CA ASP A 108 4.08 9.51 17.34
C ASP A 108 4.28 10.15 15.95
N LYS A 109 5.26 9.67 15.19
CA LYS A 109 5.48 10.12 13.81
C LYS A 109 4.36 9.65 12.88
N LEU A 110 3.84 8.44 13.08
CA LEU A 110 2.68 7.93 12.34
C LEU A 110 1.42 8.74 12.69
N GLU A 111 1.22 9.06 13.96
CA GLU A 111 0.11 9.92 14.39
C GLU A 111 0.14 11.27 13.67
N VAL A 112 1.32 11.90 13.57
CA VAL A 112 1.53 13.14 12.81
C VAL A 112 1.26 12.93 11.31
N ALA A 113 1.72 11.82 10.73
CA ALA A 113 1.48 11.51 9.33
C ALA A 113 -0.01 11.35 9.01
N LEU A 114 -0.76 10.64 9.86
CA LEU A 114 -2.21 10.44 9.71
C LEU A 114 -3.00 11.76 9.90
N ALA A 115 -2.50 12.72 10.67
CA ALA A 115 -3.10 14.04 10.85
C ALA A 115 -2.63 15.08 9.82
N SER A 116 -1.80 14.70 8.85
CA SER A 116 -1.22 15.61 7.87
C SER A 116 -2.28 16.24 6.94
N LYS A 117 -2.08 17.50 6.56
CA LYS A 117 -2.86 18.15 5.49
C LYS A 117 -2.58 17.50 4.12
N ASN A 118 -1.40 16.92 3.93
CA ASN A 118 -1.03 16.24 2.70
C ASN A 118 -1.69 14.82 2.66
N PRO A 119 -2.57 14.54 1.68
CA PRO A 119 -3.26 13.26 1.58
C PRO A 119 -2.29 12.08 1.38
N TRP A 120 -1.17 12.30 0.67
CA TRP A 120 -0.21 11.24 0.40
C TRP A 120 0.60 10.83 1.62
N LYS A 121 0.79 11.72 2.59
CA LYS A 121 1.33 11.34 3.90
C LYS A 121 0.34 10.50 4.70
N ARG A 122 -0.95 10.83 4.67
CA ARG A 122 -2.00 10.00 5.30
C ARG A 122 -2.09 8.64 4.63
N TYR A 123 -2.04 8.61 3.28
CA TYR A 123 -2.04 7.39 2.48
C TYR A 123 -0.88 6.45 2.85
N TRP A 124 0.36 6.95 2.88
CA TRP A 124 1.53 6.18 3.30
C TRP A 124 1.49 5.81 4.78
N GLY A 125 1.03 6.70 5.65
CA GLY A 125 0.82 6.41 7.06
C GLY A 125 -0.09 5.20 7.30
N LEU A 126 -1.18 5.08 6.51
CA LEU A 126 -2.08 3.93 6.57
C LEU A 126 -1.45 2.65 6.03
N ILE A 127 -0.65 2.73 4.96
CA ILE A 127 0.12 1.59 4.44
C ILE A 127 1.07 1.08 5.55
N VAL A 128 1.80 1.99 6.20
CA VAL A 128 2.71 1.63 7.30
C VAL A 128 1.94 1.07 8.50
N CYS A 129 0.77 1.62 8.86
CA CYS A 129 -0.08 1.01 9.88
C CYS A 129 -0.49 -0.42 9.52
N THR A 130 -0.77 -0.69 8.23
CA THR A 130 -1.11 -2.02 7.76
C THR A 130 0.06 -3.01 7.91
N THR A 131 1.30 -2.58 7.69
CA THR A 131 2.48 -3.44 7.92
C THR A 131 2.67 -3.79 9.40
N PHE A 132 2.29 -2.90 10.32
CA PHE A 132 2.34 -3.16 11.76
C PHE A 132 1.15 -4.00 12.28
N GLY A 133 0.11 -4.15 11.50
CA GLY A 133 -1.07 -4.90 11.92
C GLY A 133 -1.67 -4.38 13.21
N LEU A 134 -2.01 -5.28 14.14
CA LEU A 134 -2.64 -4.93 15.43
C LEU A 134 -1.72 -4.09 16.35
N ALA A 135 -0.41 -4.04 16.13
CA ALA A 135 0.46 -3.14 16.89
C ALA A 135 0.06 -1.67 16.67
N ALA A 136 -0.49 -1.32 15.49
CA ALA A 136 -0.99 0.03 15.20
C ALA A 136 -2.40 0.32 15.76
N GLN A 137 -3.02 -0.61 16.51
CA GLN A 137 -4.34 -0.41 17.15
C GLN A 137 -4.46 0.87 18.01
N PRO A 138 -3.43 1.37 18.67
CA PRO A 138 -3.51 2.67 19.36
C PRO A 138 -3.89 3.85 18.44
N LEU A 139 -3.67 3.75 17.13
CA LEU A 139 -4.03 4.76 16.12
C LEU A 139 -5.43 4.54 15.51
N LEU A 140 -6.16 3.53 15.97
CA LEU A 140 -7.48 3.16 15.44
C LEU A 140 -8.51 4.31 15.43
N PRO A 141 -8.60 5.20 16.44
CA PRO A 141 -9.50 6.35 16.36
C PRO A 141 -9.26 7.20 15.11
N GLN A 142 -8.01 7.60 14.84
CA GLN A 142 -7.66 8.38 13.66
C GLN A 142 -7.90 7.61 12.35
N ILE A 143 -7.58 6.30 12.32
CA ILE A 143 -7.84 5.46 11.14
C ILE A 143 -9.34 5.40 10.82
N LYS A 144 -10.20 5.30 11.84
CA LYS A 144 -11.65 5.36 11.67
C LYS A 144 -12.13 6.72 11.15
N ASP A 145 -11.58 7.80 11.67
CA ASP A 145 -11.92 9.15 11.20
C ASP A 145 -11.54 9.32 9.73
N LEU A 146 -10.36 8.86 9.32
CA LEU A 146 -9.93 8.87 7.92
C LEU A 146 -10.84 8.01 7.03
N LEU A 147 -11.24 6.82 7.48
CA LEU A 147 -12.20 5.99 6.75
C LEU A 147 -13.53 6.72 6.51
N HIS A 148 -14.00 7.47 7.47
CA HIS A 148 -15.32 8.10 7.44
C HIS A 148 -15.34 9.43 6.69
N SER A 149 -14.30 10.25 6.83
CA SER A 149 -14.36 11.68 6.46
C SER A 149 -13.21 12.20 5.61
N ASP A 150 -12.21 11.37 5.27
CA ASP A 150 -11.12 11.86 4.43
C ASP A 150 -11.64 12.28 3.05
N PRO A 151 -11.26 13.47 2.54
CA PRO A 151 -11.68 13.93 1.21
C PRO A 151 -11.03 13.11 0.08
N GLU A 152 -9.98 12.34 0.37
CA GLU A 152 -9.26 11.54 -0.62
C GLU A 152 -9.70 10.06 -0.55
N ASN A 153 -10.35 9.58 -1.62
CA ASN A 153 -10.87 8.22 -1.67
C ASN A 153 -9.79 7.15 -1.46
N LEU A 154 -8.58 7.40 -1.96
CA LEU A 154 -7.46 6.47 -1.80
C LEU A 154 -6.99 6.37 -0.35
N VAL A 155 -7.14 7.42 0.44
CA VAL A 155 -6.90 7.38 1.89
C VAL A 155 -7.99 6.56 2.58
N ARG A 156 -9.26 6.79 2.23
CA ARG A 156 -10.40 6.05 2.79
C ARG A 156 -10.29 4.54 2.54
N ILE A 157 -9.93 4.14 1.32
CA ILE A 157 -9.80 2.71 0.99
C ILE A 157 -8.61 2.06 1.73
N ARG A 158 -7.50 2.77 1.97
CA ARG A 158 -6.39 2.27 2.78
C ARG A 158 -6.75 2.11 4.25
N ALA A 159 -7.56 3.02 4.80
CA ALA A 159 -8.08 2.88 6.16
C ALA A 159 -9.00 1.65 6.28
N LEU A 160 -9.86 1.40 5.28
CA LEU A 160 -10.68 0.19 5.21
C LEU A 160 -9.82 -1.07 5.10
N GLU A 161 -8.78 -1.06 4.28
CA GLU A 161 -7.82 -2.16 4.13
C GLU A 161 -7.18 -2.53 5.46
N TYR A 162 -6.68 -1.54 6.23
CA TYR A 162 -6.15 -1.77 7.56
C TYR A 162 -7.17 -2.47 8.47
N MET A 163 -8.40 -1.97 8.51
CA MET A 163 -9.45 -2.53 9.37
C MET A 163 -9.80 -3.97 8.95
N ALA A 164 -9.98 -4.22 7.67
CA ALA A 164 -10.35 -5.54 7.16
C ALA A 164 -9.25 -6.59 7.39
N LEU A 165 -7.98 -6.25 7.15
CA LEU A 165 -6.86 -7.17 7.33
C LEU A 165 -6.63 -7.54 8.80
N ASN A 166 -7.02 -6.67 9.73
CA ASN A 166 -6.90 -6.88 11.17
C ASN A 166 -8.20 -7.39 11.83
N ASP A 167 -9.20 -7.82 11.06
CA ASP A 167 -10.51 -8.30 11.54
C ASP A 167 -11.26 -7.27 12.43
N LEU A 168 -11.01 -5.98 12.19
CA LEU A 168 -11.67 -4.90 12.89
C LEU A 168 -13.03 -4.56 12.22
N PRO A 169 -14.06 -4.22 12.99
CA PRO A 169 -15.40 -3.98 12.43
C PRO A 169 -15.45 -2.73 11.55
N TYR A 170 -16.05 -2.86 10.37
CA TYR A 170 -16.41 -1.78 9.45
C TYR A 170 -17.74 -2.09 8.76
N ALA A 171 -18.45 -1.06 8.34
CA ALA A 171 -19.70 -1.26 7.61
C ALA A 171 -19.40 -1.64 6.15
N ALA A 172 -19.97 -2.75 5.66
CA ALA A 172 -19.75 -3.23 4.29
C ALA A 172 -20.22 -2.22 3.22
N GLU A 173 -21.26 -1.44 3.54
CA GLU A 173 -21.80 -0.36 2.69
C GLU A 173 -20.75 0.72 2.42
N ARG A 174 -19.77 0.90 3.33
CA ARG A 174 -18.69 1.87 3.17
C ARG A 174 -17.83 1.58 1.96
N ILE A 175 -17.65 0.31 1.60
CA ILE A 175 -16.93 -0.08 0.38
C ILE A 175 -17.60 0.53 -0.84
N LYS A 176 -18.91 0.31 -0.99
CA LYS A 176 -19.70 0.80 -2.14
C LYS A 176 -19.73 2.32 -2.18
N GLU A 177 -19.86 2.96 -1.03
CA GLU A 177 -19.81 4.42 -0.92
C GLU A 177 -18.49 4.97 -1.45
N ILE A 178 -17.33 4.41 -1.03
CA ILE A 178 -16.02 4.85 -1.51
C ILE A 178 -15.87 4.60 -3.02
N LEU A 179 -16.27 3.42 -3.51
CA LEU A 179 -16.17 3.07 -4.92
C LEU A 179 -17.05 3.97 -5.82
N SER A 180 -18.24 4.36 -5.34
CA SER A 180 -19.15 5.25 -6.09
C SER A 180 -18.61 6.68 -6.27
N GLN A 181 -17.57 7.05 -5.52
CA GLN A 181 -16.92 8.36 -5.60
C GLN A 181 -15.62 8.33 -6.42
N ALA A 182 -15.29 7.20 -7.05
CA ALA A 182 -14.09 7.08 -7.87
C ALA A 182 -14.12 8.08 -9.04
N ARG A 183 -13.06 8.88 -9.16
CA ARG A 183 -12.93 9.97 -10.13
C ARG A 183 -12.45 9.51 -11.51
N SER A 184 -11.83 8.32 -11.55
CA SER A 184 -11.32 7.73 -12.79
C SER A 184 -11.27 6.21 -12.70
N GLU A 185 -11.16 5.55 -13.87
CA GLU A 185 -10.96 4.10 -13.96
C GLU A 185 -9.70 3.65 -13.22
N THR A 186 -8.61 4.42 -13.34
CA THR A 186 -7.34 4.11 -12.65
C THR A 186 -7.48 4.20 -11.13
N GLU A 187 -8.21 5.20 -10.63
CA GLU A 187 -8.48 5.31 -9.20
C GLU A 187 -9.32 4.14 -8.70
N ALA A 188 -10.37 3.77 -9.45
CA ALA A 188 -11.19 2.60 -9.13
C ALA A 188 -10.38 1.31 -9.12
N ASN A 189 -9.49 1.12 -10.10
CA ASN A 189 -8.59 -0.04 -10.14
C ASN A 189 -7.67 -0.10 -8.91
N LEU A 190 -7.14 1.03 -8.49
CA LEU A 190 -6.29 1.08 -7.30
C LEU A 190 -7.07 0.78 -6.01
N MET A 191 -8.33 1.24 -5.91
CA MET A 191 -9.22 0.87 -4.81
C MET A 191 -9.53 -0.64 -4.82
N LEU A 192 -9.82 -1.21 -5.99
CA LEU A 192 -10.10 -2.64 -6.14
C LEU A 192 -8.86 -3.51 -5.85
N ASN A 193 -7.63 -2.98 -6.01
CA ASN A 193 -6.43 -3.66 -5.58
C ASN A 193 -6.40 -3.87 -4.05
N SER A 194 -6.84 -2.88 -3.26
CA SER A 194 -7.00 -3.05 -1.80
C SER A 194 -8.00 -4.16 -1.47
N LEU A 195 -9.13 -4.22 -2.17
CA LEU A 195 -10.12 -5.30 -1.97
C LEU A 195 -9.56 -6.66 -2.39
N SER A 196 -8.76 -6.71 -3.45
CA SER A 196 -8.08 -7.94 -3.90
C SER A 196 -7.07 -8.43 -2.88
N LEU A 197 -6.33 -7.50 -2.25
CA LEU A 197 -5.43 -7.82 -1.15
C LEU A 197 -6.21 -8.39 0.05
N ILE A 198 -7.30 -7.74 0.45
CA ILE A 198 -8.16 -8.24 1.53
C ILE A 198 -8.65 -9.66 1.20
N LYS A 199 -9.14 -9.90 -0.01
CA LYS A 199 -9.59 -11.24 -0.44
C LYS A 199 -8.47 -12.28 -0.38
N ALA A 200 -7.26 -11.93 -0.78
CA ALA A 200 -6.09 -12.82 -0.76
C ALA A 200 -5.75 -13.28 0.67
N TYR A 201 -5.77 -12.37 1.64
CA TYR A 201 -5.44 -12.67 3.04
C TYR A 201 -6.65 -13.10 3.88
N LYS A 202 -7.86 -12.73 3.47
CA LYS A 202 -9.14 -13.06 4.12
C LYS A 202 -10.07 -13.73 3.11
N PRO A 203 -9.84 -15.00 2.71
CA PRO A 203 -10.58 -15.66 1.62
C PRO A 203 -12.09 -15.77 1.86
N ARG A 204 -12.54 -15.64 3.11
CA ARG A 204 -13.97 -15.64 3.47
C ARG A 204 -14.66 -14.28 3.25
N SER A 205 -13.89 -13.23 2.91
CA SER A 205 -14.47 -11.91 2.58
C SER A 205 -15.25 -11.99 1.28
N SER A 206 -16.51 -11.53 1.31
CA SER A 206 -17.39 -11.46 0.15
C SER A 206 -17.78 -10.01 -0.09
N PHE A 207 -17.51 -9.49 -1.28
CA PHE A 207 -17.72 -8.08 -1.59
C PHE A 207 -19.03 -7.80 -2.34
N LYS A 208 -19.58 -8.73 -3.10
CA LYS A 208 -20.82 -8.61 -3.89
C LYS A 208 -20.89 -7.29 -4.68
N LEU A 209 -19.84 -7.03 -5.45
CA LEU A 209 -19.72 -5.81 -6.24
C LEU A 209 -20.42 -5.94 -7.59
N SER A 210 -20.87 -4.81 -8.12
CA SER A 210 -21.42 -4.70 -9.45
C SER A 210 -20.91 -3.44 -10.15
N LYS A 211 -21.10 -3.34 -11.46
CA LYS A 211 -20.78 -2.12 -12.22
C LYS A 211 -21.51 -0.89 -11.68
N ASN A 212 -22.72 -1.06 -11.13
CA ASN A 212 -23.52 0.04 -10.58
C ASN A 212 -22.93 0.62 -9.28
N ASP A 213 -21.95 -0.03 -8.68
CA ASP A 213 -21.23 0.52 -7.53
C ASP A 213 -20.19 1.59 -7.92
N PHE A 214 -20.04 1.86 -9.23
CA PHE A 214 -19.09 2.80 -9.80
C PHE A 214 -19.75 3.84 -10.69
N PRO A 215 -19.11 5.00 -10.93
CA PRO A 215 -19.59 5.98 -11.90
C PRO A 215 -19.72 5.38 -13.32
N PRO A 216 -20.85 5.55 -14.03
CA PRO A 216 -21.11 4.87 -15.29
C PRO A 216 -20.20 5.29 -16.46
N GLN A 217 -19.61 6.50 -16.39
CA GLN A 217 -18.81 7.05 -17.48
C GLN A 217 -17.56 6.23 -17.84
N TRP A 218 -17.12 5.30 -16.99
CA TRP A 218 -15.98 4.44 -17.26
C TRP A 218 -16.21 2.97 -16.88
N SER A 219 -17.28 2.61 -16.16
CA SER A 219 -17.56 1.22 -15.75
C SER A 219 -18.21 0.36 -16.86
N ASP A 220 -18.71 0.98 -17.93
CA ASP A 220 -19.40 0.28 -19.04
C ASP A 220 -18.50 -0.05 -20.24
N ARG A 221 -17.21 0.26 -20.18
CA ARG A 221 -16.27 -0.01 -21.26
C ARG A 221 -15.97 -1.50 -21.39
N PRO A 222 -16.00 -2.07 -22.64
CA PRO A 222 -15.54 -3.44 -22.87
C PRO A 222 -14.06 -3.63 -22.49
N ASN A 223 -13.74 -4.77 -21.89
CA ASN A 223 -12.38 -5.13 -21.48
C ASN A 223 -11.72 -4.18 -20.47
N ASP A 224 -12.48 -3.41 -19.74
CA ASP A 224 -11.88 -2.58 -18.71
C ASP A 224 -11.33 -3.42 -17.56
N LEU A 225 -10.32 -2.86 -16.88
CA LEU A 225 -9.66 -3.51 -15.76
C LEU A 225 -10.56 -3.57 -14.52
N VAL A 226 -11.53 -2.68 -14.41
CA VAL A 226 -12.50 -2.64 -13.31
C VAL A 226 -13.40 -3.86 -13.35
N ASN A 227 -14.00 -4.17 -14.53
CA ASN A 227 -14.88 -5.33 -14.68
C ASN A 227 -14.16 -6.64 -14.35
N ARG A 228 -12.93 -6.81 -14.82
CA ARG A 228 -12.10 -8.00 -14.51
C ARG A 228 -11.89 -8.18 -13.01
N ARG A 229 -11.66 -7.08 -12.29
CA ARG A 229 -11.48 -7.13 -10.83
C ARG A 229 -12.78 -7.40 -10.09
N ILE A 230 -13.88 -6.83 -10.55
CA ILE A 230 -15.22 -7.13 -10.01
C ILE A 230 -15.49 -8.63 -10.14
N ASP A 231 -15.26 -9.19 -11.33
CA ASP A 231 -15.43 -10.64 -11.58
C ASP A 231 -14.55 -11.47 -10.65
N TYR A 232 -13.27 -11.10 -10.51
CA TYR A 232 -12.36 -11.79 -9.60
C TYR A 232 -12.83 -11.71 -8.13
N LEU A 233 -13.29 -10.55 -7.68
CA LEU A 233 -13.71 -10.33 -6.30
C LEU A 233 -15.01 -11.07 -5.96
N ASN A 234 -15.92 -11.21 -6.92
CA ASN A 234 -17.20 -11.90 -6.76
C ASN A 234 -17.11 -13.43 -6.88
N ASN A 235 -16.12 -13.94 -7.61
CA ASN A 235 -15.91 -15.38 -7.75
C ASN A 235 -15.27 -15.95 -6.48
N ASN A 236 -15.84 -17.06 -5.97
CA ASN A 236 -15.35 -17.79 -4.81
C ASN A 236 -14.11 -18.62 -5.13
#